data_500019dc7b4cc1b83dc301da3da819a3
#
_entry.id   500019dc7b4cc1b83dc301da3da819a3
#
_cell.length_a   1.000
_cell.length_b   1.000
_cell.length_c   1.000
_cell.angle_alpha   90.00
_cell.angle_beta   90.00
_cell.angle_gamma   90.00
#
_symmetry.space_group_name_H-M   'P 1'
#
loop_
_entity.id
_entity.type
_entity.pdbx_description
1 polymer ?
#
loop_
_entity_poly.entity_id
_entity_poly.type
_entity_poly.pdbx_seq_one_letter_code
_entity_poly.pdbx_strand_id
1 'polypeptide(L)'
;MKTDIEIAQETPLQPIKEVATLLGITEDELDFYGKYKAKLTDELWERVKDRPDGKLILVTAINPTPAGEGKTTTTVGLGQAFGKLGKKAVIALREPSLGPCFGVKGGAAGGGHAQVVPMEDLNLHFTGDFHAITSANNLLAAMLDNHLQQGNALRIDPKQIVWKRCLDMNDRALRNIIIGMGKKADGVVREDHFIITVASEIMAILCLAENMDDLKARLARIIVAYDYDGNPVTAGQLKAVGSMAALLKDAIRPNLIQTLEHTPALVHGGPFANIAHGCNSVRATRTALKLADYVITEAGFGADLGAEKFLDIKCRMAGLKPDAIVLVATVRALKYNGGVAKTDLGTENVEALKKGIVNLEKHIENLQKYGVPVVVTLNRFITDSDAELAYVKEFCESKGADFELSEVWEFGGEGGIALAKKVLDTLENKKSNFKVLYEDSLSICEKIEKIAKEIYGAGSVTYDPAAKKAIEKIEALGFSNVPVCMAKNQYSLSDDQTKLGRPEGFNVNIREAYISAGAGFVVAITGTIMTMPGLPKKPAAEMIDVEGDRITGLF
;
A
#
# COMPACT_ATOMS: atom_id res chain seq x y z
N MET A 1 4.59 6.84 -29.65
CA MET A 1 3.53 6.70 -28.62
C MET A 1 3.86 7.71 -27.55
N LYS A 2 2.90 8.49 -27.07
CA LYS A 2 3.13 9.49 -26.02
C LYS A 2 3.47 8.78 -24.70
N THR A 3 4.32 9.41 -23.91
CA THR A 3 4.63 8.96 -22.54
C THR A 3 3.48 9.28 -21.59
N ASP A 4 3.47 8.66 -20.41
CA ASP A 4 2.41 8.87 -19.41
C ASP A 4 2.35 10.35 -18.98
N ILE A 5 3.50 11.01 -18.82
CA ILE A 5 3.53 12.44 -18.46
C ILE A 5 3.03 13.33 -19.59
N GLU A 6 3.34 13.03 -20.85
CA GLU A 6 2.82 13.80 -22.01
C GLU A 6 1.30 13.70 -22.10
N ILE A 7 0.73 12.51 -21.88
CA ILE A 7 -0.73 12.31 -21.84
C ILE A 7 -1.35 13.12 -20.70
N ALA A 8 -0.75 13.09 -19.53
CA ALA A 8 -1.24 13.83 -18.35
C ALA A 8 -1.18 15.35 -18.56
N GLN A 9 -0.09 15.88 -19.14
CA GLN A 9 0.12 17.32 -19.37
C GLN A 9 -0.79 17.88 -20.46
N GLU A 10 -1.17 17.08 -21.44
CA GLU A 10 -2.06 17.50 -22.52
C GLU A 10 -3.55 17.43 -22.15
N THR A 11 -3.90 16.74 -21.10
CA THR A 11 -5.30 16.56 -20.69
C THR A 11 -5.81 17.82 -19.97
N PRO A 12 -6.91 18.45 -20.43
CA PRO A 12 -7.52 19.56 -19.71
C PRO A 12 -8.07 19.11 -18.36
N LEU A 13 -7.64 19.78 -17.27
CA LEU A 13 -8.11 19.50 -15.92
C LEU A 13 -9.32 20.37 -15.59
N GLN A 14 -10.30 19.79 -14.89
CA GLN A 14 -11.39 20.55 -14.27
C GLN A 14 -10.92 21.16 -12.94
N PRO A 15 -11.38 22.38 -12.58
CA PRO A 15 -11.18 22.90 -11.24
C PRO A 15 -11.68 21.91 -10.18
N ILE A 16 -10.92 21.71 -9.12
CA ILE A 16 -11.23 20.65 -8.13
C ILE A 16 -12.60 20.85 -7.46
N LYS A 17 -13.07 22.08 -7.35
CA LYS A 17 -14.42 22.35 -6.85
C LYS A 17 -15.53 21.77 -7.73
N GLU A 18 -15.32 21.72 -9.04
CA GLU A 18 -16.29 21.11 -9.98
C GLU A 18 -16.27 19.58 -9.83
N VAL A 19 -15.10 18.98 -9.69
CA VAL A 19 -14.95 17.55 -9.41
C VAL A 19 -15.62 17.18 -8.07
N ALA A 20 -15.48 18.01 -7.04
CA ALA A 20 -16.09 17.82 -5.74
C ALA A 20 -17.63 17.79 -5.81
N THR A 21 -18.23 18.59 -6.71
CA THR A 21 -19.71 18.60 -6.87
C THR A 21 -20.28 17.27 -7.33
N LEU A 22 -19.49 16.45 -8.06
CA LEU A 22 -19.90 15.10 -8.47
C LEU A 22 -20.16 14.18 -7.26
N LEU A 23 -19.53 14.49 -6.13
CA LEU A 23 -19.69 13.78 -4.86
C LEU A 23 -20.65 14.48 -3.89
N GLY A 24 -21.20 15.63 -4.28
CA GLY A 24 -22.03 16.45 -3.40
C GLY A 24 -21.24 17.10 -2.27
N ILE A 25 -19.97 17.41 -2.51
CA ILE A 25 -19.11 18.16 -1.59
C ILE A 25 -19.25 19.64 -1.92
N THR A 26 -19.44 20.47 -0.90
CA THR A 26 -19.52 21.93 -1.03
C THR A 26 -18.14 22.59 -0.95
N GLU A 27 -18.03 23.82 -1.44
CA GLU A 27 -16.75 24.54 -1.43
C GLU A 27 -16.21 24.76 -0.01
N ASP A 28 -17.08 24.98 0.98
CA ASP A 28 -16.70 25.16 2.39
C ASP A 28 -16.14 23.87 3.05
N GLU A 29 -16.32 22.74 2.41
CA GLU A 29 -15.80 21.43 2.86
C GLU A 29 -14.46 21.06 2.23
N LEU A 30 -13.83 22.02 1.53
CA LEU A 30 -12.56 21.86 0.83
C LEU A 30 -11.53 22.88 1.33
N ASP A 31 -10.34 22.43 1.64
CA ASP A 31 -9.16 23.28 1.76
C ASP A 31 -8.34 23.18 0.46
N PHE A 32 -8.30 24.25 -0.32
CA PHE A 32 -7.66 24.23 -1.63
C PHE A 32 -6.14 24.25 -1.57
N TYR A 33 -5.52 23.38 -2.32
CA TYR A 33 -4.09 23.33 -2.60
C TYR A 33 -3.84 23.68 -4.07
N GLY A 34 -4.15 24.90 -4.45
CA GLY A 34 -4.21 25.35 -5.84
C GLY A 34 -5.54 25.00 -6.52
N LYS A 35 -5.55 25.05 -7.86
CA LYS A 35 -6.79 24.93 -8.65
C LYS A 35 -7.32 23.48 -8.76
N TYR A 36 -6.43 22.49 -8.68
CA TYR A 36 -6.71 21.11 -9.09
C TYR A 36 -6.58 20.08 -7.97
N LYS A 37 -6.28 20.52 -6.75
CA LYS A 37 -6.15 19.67 -5.56
C LYS A 37 -6.84 20.31 -4.37
N ALA A 38 -7.40 19.50 -3.48
CA ALA A 38 -7.91 19.97 -2.21
C ALA A 38 -7.82 18.88 -1.15
N LYS A 39 -7.77 19.28 0.12
CA LYS A 39 -8.03 18.38 1.25
C LYS A 39 -9.50 18.45 1.63
N LEU A 40 -10.03 17.32 2.08
CA LEU A 40 -11.37 17.23 2.64
C LEU A 40 -11.33 17.71 4.11
N THR A 41 -12.31 18.51 4.50
CA THR A 41 -12.41 19.00 5.87
C THR A 41 -13.05 17.99 6.82
N ASP A 42 -12.90 18.20 8.14
CA ASP A 42 -13.56 17.35 9.13
C ASP A 42 -15.09 17.60 9.18
N GLU A 43 -15.54 18.79 8.80
CA GLU A 43 -16.95 19.14 8.67
C GLU A 43 -17.66 18.26 7.61
N LEU A 44 -16.97 17.96 6.51
CA LEU A 44 -17.49 17.01 5.52
C LEU A 44 -17.75 15.64 6.17
N TRP A 45 -16.77 15.12 6.92
CA TRP A 45 -16.92 13.84 7.61
C TRP A 45 -18.11 13.86 8.58
N GLU A 46 -18.24 14.89 9.40
CA GLU A 46 -19.36 15.04 10.34
C GLU A 46 -20.73 15.04 9.63
N ARG A 47 -20.81 15.65 8.44
CA ARG A 47 -22.04 15.68 7.65
C ARG A 47 -22.42 14.35 7.01
N VAL A 48 -21.43 13.54 6.64
CA VAL A 48 -21.66 12.33 5.84
C VAL A 48 -21.53 11.03 6.62
N LYS A 49 -20.91 11.01 7.79
CA LYS A 49 -20.55 9.78 8.55
C LYS A 49 -21.71 8.81 8.79
N ASP A 50 -22.93 9.31 8.91
CA ASP A 50 -24.13 8.49 9.18
C ASP A 50 -24.85 8.03 7.92
N ARG A 51 -24.34 8.37 6.73
CA ARG A 51 -24.90 7.86 5.46
C ARG A 51 -24.60 6.37 5.32
N PRO A 52 -25.46 5.63 4.56
CA PRO A 52 -25.14 4.24 4.21
C PRO A 52 -23.85 4.18 3.40
N ASP A 53 -23.10 3.08 3.55
CA ASP A 53 -21.91 2.83 2.76
C ASP A 53 -22.26 2.42 1.34
N GLY A 54 -21.46 2.90 0.39
CA GLY A 54 -21.42 2.35 -0.96
C GLY A 54 -20.75 0.98 -1.00
N LYS A 55 -20.63 0.41 -2.20
CA LYS A 55 -19.97 -0.86 -2.44
C LYS A 55 -18.45 -0.71 -2.49
N LEU A 56 -17.73 -1.54 -1.73
CA LEU A 56 -16.28 -1.54 -1.67
C LEU A 56 -15.70 -2.62 -2.59
N ILE A 57 -14.93 -2.19 -3.58
CA ILE A 57 -14.27 -3.05 -4.56
C ILE A 57 -12.76 -2.95 -4.35
N LEU A 58 -12.13 -4.06 -4.00
CA LEU A 58 -10.68 -4.16 -3.86
C LEU A 58 -10.07 -4.63 -5.18
N VAL A 59 -9.11 -3.88 -5.71
CA VAL A 59 -8.27 -4.31 -6.84
C VAL A 59 -6.92 -4.79 -6.30
N THR A 60 -6.55 -5.99 -6.68
CA THR A 60 -5.28 -6.60 -6.34
C THR A 60 -4.70 -7.31 -7.57
N ALA A 61 -3.55 -7.97 -7.45
CA ALA A 61 -2.90 -8.64 -8.58
C ALA A 61 -2.27 -9.96 -8.14
N ILE A 62 -1.88 -10.78 -9.10
CA ILE A 62 -0.98 -11.91 -8.87
C ILE A 62 0.42 -11.40 -8.47
N ASN A 63 1.37 -12.30 -8.14
CA ASN A 63 2.72 -11.87 -7.83
C ASN A 63 3.30 -10.98 -8.94
N PRO A 64 3.87 -9.80 -8.60
CA PRO A 64 4.39 -8.88 -9.59
C PRO A 64 5.59 -9.47 -10.31
N THR A 65 5.68 -9.16 -11.60
CA THR A 65 6.88 -9.38 -12.41
C THR A 65 7.65 -8.06 -12.53
N PRO A 66 8.90 -8.11 -12.99
CA PRO A 66 9.66 -6.90 -13.25
C PRO A 66 9.05 -5.92 -14.28
N ALA A 67 8.07 -6.41 -15.06
CA ALA A 67 7.35 -5.59 -16.05
C ALA A 67 6.13 -4.84 -15.44
N GLY A 68 5.68 -5.25 -14.24
CA GLY A 68 4.46 -4.77 -13.62
C GLY A 68 3.18 -5.37 -14.25
N GLU A 69 2.10 -5.47 -13.48
CA GLU A 69 0.82 -6.05 -13.94
C GLU A 69 -0.23 -5.00 -14.25
N GLY A 70 0.06 -3.71 -14.04
CA GLY A 70 -0.87 -2.62 -14.32
C GLY A 70 -2.03 -2.53 -13.32
N LYS A 71 -1.83 -2.92 -12.07
CA LYS A 71 -2.87 -2.89 -11.04
C LYS A 71 -3.46 -1.49 -10.83
N THR A 72 -2.62 -0.46 -10.63
CA THR A 72 -3.09 0.92 -10.44
C THR A 72 -3.77 1.44 -11.70
N THR A 73 -3.23 1.15 -12.88
CA THR A 73 -3.85 1.47 -14.16
C THR A 73 -5.25 0.85 -14.29
N THR A 74 -5.39 -0.43 -13.91
CA THR A 74 -6.69 -1.11 -13.89
C THR A 74 -7.65 -0.48 -12.87
N THR A 75 -7.17 -0.13 -11.69
CA THR A 75 -7.97 0.53 -10.64
C THR A 75 -8.53 1.87 -11.12
N VAL A 76 -7.67 2.70 -11.71
CA VAL A 76 -8.07 4.01 -12.24
C VAL A 76 -9.00 3.85 -13.44
N GLY A 77 -8.65 3.01 -14.40
CA GLY A 77 -9.47 2.76 -15.59
C GLY A 77 -10.84 2.17 -15.27
N LEU A 78 -10.93 1.28 -14.28
CA LEU A 78 -12.20 0.76 -13.78
C LEU A 78 -13.07 1.88 -13.20
N GLY A 79 -12.49 2.79 -12.41
CA GLY A 79 -13.19 3.96 -11.90
C GLY A 79 -13.70 4.87 -13.00
N GLN A 80 -12.87 5.15 -14.02
CA GLN A 80 -13.28 5.90 -15.21
C GLN A 80 -14.43 5.21 -15.95
N ALA A 81 -14.39 3.89 -16.09
CA ALA A 81 -15.44 3.10 -16.74
C ALA A 81 -16.75 3.16 -15.96
N PHE A 82 -16.73 3.12 -14.63
CA PHE A 82 -17.92 3.35 -13.80
C PHE A 82 -18.52 4.73 -14.07
N GLY A 83 -17.68 5.77 -14.16
CA GLY A 83 -18.11 7.13 -14.53
C GLY A 83 -18.79 7.17 -15.89
N LYS A 84 -18.22 6.52 -16.91
CA LYS A 84 -18.83 6.41 -18.26
C LYS A 84 -20.19 5.70 -18.25
N LEU A 85 -20.38 4.74 -17.35
CA LEU A 85 -21.67 4.06 -17.16
C LEU A 85 -22.67 4.87 -16.32
N GLY A 86 -22.36 6.13 -15.99
CA GLY A 86 -23.21 7.00 -15.19
C GLY A 86 -23.29 6.59 -13.72
N LYS A 87 -22.35 5.79 -13.23
CA LYS A 87 -22.31 5.36 -11.83
C LYS A 87 -21.54 6.38 -10.98
N LYS A 88 -22.05 6.64 -9.78
CA LYS A 88 -21.37 7.50 -8.80
C LYS A 88 -20.26 6.72 -8.14
N ALA A 89 -19.03 6.88 -8.65
CA ALA A 89 -17.85 6.15 -8.21
C ALA A 89 -16.75 7.08 -7.72
N VAL A 90 -15.95 6.59 -6.77
CA VAL A 90 -14.73 7.22 -6.26
C VAL A 90 -13.61 6.21 -6.25
N ILE A 91 -12.42 6.63 -6.62
CA ILE A 91 -11.20 5.84 -6.51
C ILE A 91 -10.47 6.26 -5.24
N ALA A 92 -9.98 5.28 -4.46
CA ALA A 92 -9.19 5.55 -3.26
C ALA A 92 -7.80 4.90 -3.39
N LEU A 93 -6.74 5.72 -3.44
CA LEU A 93 -5.38 5.32 -3.77
C LEU A 93 -4.37 5.72 -2.69
N ARG A 94 -3.20 5.10 -2.76
CA ARG A 94 -2.02 5.56 -2.02
C ARG A 94 -1.34 6.71 -2.74
N GLU A 95 -0.70 7.57 -1.96
CA GLU A 95 0.22 8.59 -2.44
C GLU A 95 1.59 7.96 -2.75
N PRO A 96 2.24 8.29 -3.87
CA PRO A 96 3.57 7.77 -4.22
C PRO A 96 4.67 8.41 -3.37
N SER A 97 5.73 7.64 -3.12
CA SER A 97 6.95 8.08 -2.44
C SER A 97 7.97 8.60 -3.45
N LEU A 98 8.76 9.61 -3.06
CA LEU A 98 9.82 10.18 -3.89
C LEU A 98 10.93 9.16 -4.22
N GLY A 99 11.29 8.31 -3.27
CA GLY A 99 12.34 7.33 -3.47
C GLY A 99 12.14 6.46 -4.70
N PRO A 100 11.02 5.75 -4.86
CA PRO A 100 10.69 5.02 -6.09
C PRO A 100 10.61 5.91 -7.33
N CYS A 101 10.06 7.12 -7.24
CA CYS A 101 9.96 8.04 -8.39
C CYS A 101 11.34 8.39 -8.98
N PHE A 102 12.30 8.67 -8.13
CA PHE A 102 13.68 8.98 -8.54
C PHE A 102 14.57 7.74 -8.71
N GLY A 103 14.10 6.58 -8.26
CA GLY A 103 14.84 5.30 -8.28
C GLY A 103 14.60 4.46 -9.52
N VAL A 104 13.64 3.56 -9.47
CA VAL A 104 13.43 2.49 -10.47
C VAL A 104 12.24 2.76 -11.34
N LYS A 105 11.53 3.75 -11.38
CA LYS A 105 10.26 3.90 -12.09
C LYS A 105 9.04 3.44 -11.26
N GLY A 106 8.01 4.19 -11.31
CA GLY A 106 6.69 3.82 -10.90
C GLY A 106 6.13 4.73 -9.82
N GLY A 107 5.62 5.85 -10.25
CA GLY A 107 4.61 6.58 -9.49
C GLY A 107 3.34 5.76 -9.37
N ALA A 108 2.53 6.02 -8.35
CA ALA A 108 1.25 5.36 -8.16
C ALA A 108 0.10 6.09 -8.87
N ALA A 109 0.38 6.76 -9.99
CA ALA A 109 -0.60 7.57 -10.72
C ALA A 109 -1.44 6.78 -11.74
N GLY A 110 -1.09 5.53 -12.04
CA GLY A 110 -1.61 4.78 -13.18
C GLY A 110 -0.72 4.90 -14.41
N GLY A 111 -1.26 4.67 -15.61
CA GLY A 111 -0.50 4.77 -16.85
C GLY A 111 -1.40 4.83 -18.08
N GLY A 112 -0.85 5.27 -19.21
CA GLY A 112 -1.60 5.47 -20.45
C GLY A 112 -2.76 6.43 -20.27
N HIS A 113 -3.94 6.02 -20.71
CA HIS A 113 -5.18 6.80 -20.58
C HIS A 113 -5.94 6.55 -19.27
N ALA A 114 -5.37 5.80 -18.34
CA ALA A 114 -5.92 5.54 -17.02
C ALA A 114 -4.98 6.07 -15.92
N GLN A 115 -5.01 7.37 -15.68
CA GLN A 115 -4.16 8.07 -14.72
C GLN A 115 -4.97 9.00 -13.83
N VAL A 116 -4.47 9.23 -12.60
CA VAL A 116 -4.89 10.33 -11.72
C VAL A 116 -4.01 11.55 -11.95
N VAL A 117 -4.61 12.72 -11.93
CA VAL A 117 -3.96 14.00 -12.26
C VAL A 117 -4.33 15.08 -11.24
N PRO A 118 -3.45 16.06 -10.97
CA PRO A 118 -2.18 16.36 -11.62
C PRO A 118 -1.06 15.38 -11.26
N MET A 119 -0.49 14.71 -12.26
CA MET A 119 0.47 13.62 -12.08
C MET A 119 1.80 14.10 -11.51
N GLU A 120 2.29 15.25 -11.96
CA GLU A 120 3.56 15.85 -11.50
C GLU A 120 3.49 16.15 -9.99
N ASP A 121 2.43 16.85 -9.55
CA ASP A 121 2.23 17.20 -8.15
C ASP A 121 2.15 15.94 -7.28
N LEU A 122 1.37 14.95 -7.74
CA LEU A 122 1.19 13.70 -7.01
C LEU A 122 2.52 12.96 -6.78
N ASN A 123 3.39 12.92 -7.80
CA ASN A 123 4.65 12.18 -7.72
C ASN A 123 5.79 12.95 -7.04
N LEU A 124 5.69 14.27 -6.91
CA LEU A 124 6.76 15.11 -6.35
C LEU A 124 6.33 15.71 -5.00
N HIS A 125 5.69 16.87 -5.02
CA HIS A 125 5.22 17.57 -3.81
C HIS A 125 3.71 17.74 -3.89
N PHE A 126 2.99 16.78 -3.33
CA PHE A 126 1.53 16.74 -3.45
C PHE A 126 0.84 17.80 -2.58
N THR A 127 0.60 17.50 -1.32
CA THR A 127 -0.03 18.42 -0.34
C THR A 127 0.78 18.51 0.95
N GLY A 128 1.96 17.92 0.99
CA GLY A 128 2.89 17.98 2.11
C GLY A 128 2.73 16.87 3.15
N ASP A 129 1.90 15.87 2.91
CA ASP A 129 1.63 14.80 3.90
C ASP A 129 2.90 14.00 4.23
N PHE A 130 3.69 13.63 3.24
CA PHE A 130 4.92 12.87 3.47
C PHE A 130 5.99 13.72 4.17
N HIS A 131 6.05 15.01 3.86
CA HIS A 131 6.92 15.93 4.59
C HIS A 131 6.51 16.06 6.06
N ALA A 132 5.21 16.15 6.34
CA ALA A 132 4.67 16.18 7.70
C ALA A 132 5.01 14.89 8.47
N ILE A 133 4.85 13.72 7.84
CA ILE A 133 5.20 12.43 8.42
C ILE A 133 6.69 12.35 8.73
N THR A 134 7.54 12.73 7.78
CA THR A 134 9.00 12.77 7.96
C THR A 134 9.37 13.69 9.13
N SER A 135 8.77 14.88 9.19
CA SER A 135 9.03 15.86 10.26
C SER A 135 8.59 15.34 11.64
N ALA A 136 7.41 14.73 11.74
CA ALA A 136 6.92 14.15 12.99
C ALA A 136 7.80 12.99 13.47
N ASN A 137 8.21 12.11 12.55
CA ASN A 137 9.09 11.00 12.86
C ASN A 137 10.45 11.48 13.38
N ASN A 138 11.03 12.47 12.73
CA ASN A 138 12.35 12.98 13.08
C ASN A 138 12.31 13.91 14.31
N LEU A 139 11.18 14.58 14.57
CA LEU A 139 10.95 15.27 15.84
C LEU A 139 11.02 14.29 17.01
N LEU A 140 10.34 13.15 16.91
CA LEU A 140 10.40 12.12 17.96
C LEU A 140 11.82 11.60 18.16
N ALA A 141 12.58 11.37 17.09
CA ALA A 141 13.98 10.98 17.17
C ALA A 141 14.86 12.06 17.85
N ALA A 142 14.65 13.33 17.50
CA ALA A 142 15.37 14.44 18.11
C ALA A 142 15.04 14.59 19.60
N MET A 143 13.77 14.43 19.99
CA MET A 143 13.35 14.49 21.39
C MET A 143 13.92 13.33 22.22
N LEU A 144 14.04 12.13 21.63
CA LEU A 144 14.68 10.98 22.26
C LEU A 144 16.18 11.26 22.53
N ASP A 145 16.92 11.72 21.52
CA ASP A 145 18.33 12.04 21.67
C ASP A 145 18.57 13.22 22.62
N ASN A 146 17.67 14.22 22.61
CA ASN A 146 17.71 15.30 23.59
C ASN A 146 17.45 14.79 25.02
N HIS A 147 16.53 13.83 25.19
CA HIS A 147 16.28 13.22 26.50
C HIS A 147 17.55 12.53 27.05
N LEU A 148 18.27 11.79 26.20
CA LEU A 148 19.56 11.20 26.57
C LEU A 148 20.58 12.26 27.00
N GLN A 149 20.70 13.34 26.23
CA GLN A 149 21.65 14.43 26.47
C GLN A 149 21.34 15.20 27.77
N GLN A 150 20.08 15.38 28.09
CA GLN A 150 19.59 16.19 29.21
C GLN A 150 19.37 15.39 30.52
N GLY A 151 20.09 14.31 30.68
CA GLY A 151 20.15 13.55 31.93
C GLY A 151 19.38 12.23 31.96
N ASN A 152 18.73 11.85 30.86
CA ASN A 152 18.12 10.54 30.68
C ASN A 152 17.26 10.05 31.87
N ALA A 153 16.32 10.88 32.30
CA ALA A 153 15.48 10.58 33.47
C ALA A 153 14.64 9.29 33.32
N LEU A 154 14.33 8.87 32.10
CA LEU A 154 13.63 7.60 31.82
C LEU A 154 14.58 6.40 31.79
N ARG A 155 15.87 6.59 32.06
CA ARG A 155 16.89 5.53 32.11
C ARG A 155 16.95 4.69 30.83
N ILE A 156 16.76 5.33 29.65
CA ILE A 156 16.87 4.66 28.36
C ILE A 156 18.25 4.06 28.19
N ASP A 157 18.30 2.77 27.81
CA ASP A 157 19.55 2.13 27.40
C ASP A 157 19.86 2.55 25.94
N PRO A 158 20.96 3.29 25.69
CA PRO A 158 21.31 3.74 24.34
C PRO A 158 21.54 2.60 23.33
N LYS A 159 21.75 1.38 23.81
CA LYS A 159 21.88 0.17 22.97
C LYS A 159 20.54 -0.52 22.70
N GLN A 160 19.46 -0.06 23.30
CA GLN A 160 18.11 -0.62 23.16
C GLN A 160 17.15 0.39 22.52
N ILE A 161 17.65 1.34 21.76
CA ILE A 161 16.84 2.28 20.99
C ILE A 161 16.38 1.58 19.71
N VAL A 162 15.06 1.57 19.48
CA VAL A 162 14.43 0.93 18.32
C VAL A 162 13.87 1.95 17.32
N TRP A 163 13.70 3.20 17.76
CA TRP A 163 13.21 4.27 16.88
C TRP A 163 14.28 4.69 15.89
N LYS A 164 13.88 4.85 14.62
CA LYS A 164 14.75 5.22 13.51
C LYS A 164 14.33 6.56 12.94
N ARG A 165 15.27 7.29 12.36
CA ARG A 165 14.99 8.47 11.54
C ARG A 165 14.41 8.06 10.19
N CYS A 166 13.82 8.97 9.46
CA CYS A 166 13.35 8.70 8.12
C CYS A 166 13.63 9.83 7.12
N LEU A 167 13.67 9.44 5.85
CA LEU A 167 13.83 10.32 4.71
C LEU A 167 13.06 9.71 3.53
N ASP A 168 12.28 10.53 2.82
CA ASP A 168 11.54 10.02 1.66
C ASP A 168 12.40 10.03 0.39
N MET A 169 13.50 9.29 0.44
CA MET A 169 14.44 9.12 -0.67
C MET A 169 15.16 7.78 -0.54
N ASN A 170 15.57 7.20 -1.68
CA ASN A 170 16.40 6.00 -1.70
C ASN A 170 17.86 6.38 -1.44
N ASP A 171 18.35 6.16 -0.23
CA ASP A 171 19.73 6.47 0.16
C ASP A 171 20.35 5.35 1.02
N ARG A 172 21.05 4.43 0.38
CA ARG A 172 21.69 3.30 1.07
C ARG A 172 22.79 3.68 2.05
N ALA A 173 23.38 4.86 1.89
CA ALA A 173 24.43 5.34 2.78
C ALA A 173 23.91 5.66 4.20
N LEU A 174 22.60 5.90 4.32
CA LEU A 174 21.96 6.20 5.60
C LEU A 174 21.46 4.97 6.37
N ARG A 175 21.65 3.75 5.86
CA ARG A 175 21.18 2.52 6.53
C ARG A 175 21.78 2.34 7.92
N ASN A 176 23.07 2.61 8.05
CA ASN A 176 23.78 2.52 9.33
C ASN A 176 24.69 3.74 9.44
N ILE A 177 24.48 4.55 10.46
CA ILE A 177 25.22 5.79 10.70
C ILE A 177 25.61 5.90 12.17
N ILE A 178 26.55 6.78 12.46
CA ILE A 178 26.90 7.18 13.83
C ILE A 178 26.48 8.62 14.02
N ILE A 179 25.74 8.90 15.09
CA ILE A 179 25.30 10.24 15.45
C ILE A 179 25.90 10.70 16.77
N GLY A 180 25.78 11.99 17.08
CA GLY A 180 26.28 12.58 18.32
C GLY A 180 27.80 12.73 18.37
N MET A 181 28.50 12.58 17.23
CA MET A 181 29.95 12.78 17.16
C MET A 181 30.30 14.25 17.32
N GLY A 182 31.43 14.48 17.99
CA GLY A 182 31.94 15.83 18.21
C GLY A 182 32.20 16.11 19.70
N LYS A 183 31.72 17.27 20.17
CA LYS A 183 31.92 17.70 21.57
C LYS A 183 30.77 17.18 22.46
N LYS A 184 30.95 17.28 23.78
CA LYS A 184 29.91 16.88 24.75
C LYS A 184 28.55 17.52 24.48
N ALA A 185 28.50 18.72 23.91
CA ALA A 185 27.27 19.41 23.56
C ALA A 185 26.58 18.84 22.31
N ASP A 186 27.24 18.02 21.52
CA ASP A 186 26.72 17.50 20.25
C ASP A 186 25.88 16.22 20.42
N GLY A 187 25.73 15.74 21.65
CA GLY A 187 24.86 14.61 22.00
C GLY A 187 25.59 13.38 22.48
N VAL A 188 24.86 12.30 22.64
CA VAL A 188 25.39 10.98 23.02
C VAL A 188 25.75 10.20 21.77
N VAL A 189 27.00 9.76 21.66
CA VAL A 189 27.46 8.97 20.50
C VAL A 189 26.75 7.61 20.51
N ARG A 190 26.05 7.30 19.41
CA ARG A 190 25.40 6.02 19.20
C ARG A 190 25.24 5.68 17.72
N GLU A 191 24.99 4.42 17.44
CA GLU A 191 24.52 3.98 16.14
C GLU A 191 23.07 4.42 15.93
N ASP A 192 22.74 4.84 14.71
CA ASP A 192 21.38 5.14 14.28
C ASP A 192 21.15 4.66 12.84
N HIS A 193 19.91 4.72 12.39
CA HIS A 193 19.47 4.22 11.09
C HIS A 193 18.43 5.15 10.50
N PHE A 194 18.43 5.26 9.17
CA PHE A 194 17.32 5.83 8.43
C PHE A 194 16.50 4.74 7.75
N ILE A 195 15.21 4.95 7.70
CA ILE A 195 14.26 4.21 6.87
C ILE A 195 13.60 5.17 5.89
N ILE A 196 13.06 4.66 4.80
CA ILE A 196 12.26 5.49 3.91
C ILE A 196 10.94 5.87 4.61
N THR A 197 10.44 7.07 4.39
CA THR A 197 9.26 7.62 5.10
C THR A 197 8.05 6.68 5.03
N VAL A 198 7.82 6.04 3.89
CA VAL A 198 6.72 5.08 3.69
C VAL A 198 6.86 3.76 4.46
N ALA A 199 8.03 3.49 5.02
CA ALA A 199 8.26 2.35 5.92
C ALA A 199 8.12 2.74 7.41
N SER A 200 7.92 4.02 7.72
CA SER A 200 7.81 4.50 9.10
C SER A 200 6.51 4.07 9.77
N GLU A 201 6.57 3.89 11.08
CA GLU A 201 5.38 3.61 11.88
C GLU A 201 4.39 4.79 11.84
N ILE A 202 4.88 6.03 11.74
CA ILE A 202 4.03 7.22 11.60
C ILE A 202 3.15 7.14 10.34
N MET A 203 3.71 6.66 9.22
CA MET A 203 2.92 6.42 8.00
C MET A 203 1.80 5.40 8.24
N ALA A 204 2.11 4.28 8.88
CA ALA A 204 1.12 3.25 9.20
C ALA A 204 0.05 3.78 10.17
N ILE A 205 0.45 4.52 11.19
CA ILE A 205 -0.46 5.16 12.16
C ILE A 205 -1.42 6.12 11.46
N LEU A 206 -0.91 7.03 10.62
CA LEU A 206 -1.74 7.99 9.88
C LEU A 206 -2.77 7.28 9.00
N CYS A 207 -2.39 6.17 8.37
CA CYS A 207 -3.28 5.39 7.51
C CYS A 207 -4.34 4.59 8.29
N LEU A 208 -4.09 4.23 9.54
CA LEU A 208 -5.02 3.46 10.37
C LEU A 208 -5.85 4.33 11.33
N ALA A 209 -5.41 5.55 11.60
CA ALA A 209 -6.11 6.47 12.50
C ALA A 209 -7.49 6.87 11.94
N GLU A 210 -8.48 6.89 12.82
CA GLU A 210 -9.85 7.27 12.48
C GLU A 210 -10.09 8.78 12.56
N ASN A 211 -9.43 9.43 13.51
CA ASN A 211 -9.54 10.86 13.78
C ASN A 211 -8.30 11.36 14.55
N MET A 212 -8.28 12.63 14.93
CA MET A 212 -7.15 13.23 15.65
C MET A 212 -6.93 12.62 17.03
N ASP A 213 -7.99 12.27 17.75
CA ASP A 213 -7.86 11.68 19.09
C ASP A 213 -7.27 10.25 19.01
N ASP A 214 -7.72 9.45 18.05
CA ASP A 214 -7.14 8.13 17.77
C ASP A 214 -5.69 8.26 17.28
N LEU A 215 -5.38 9.25 16.44
CA LEU A 215 -4.00 9.55 16.02
C LEU A 215 -3.11 9.79 17.25
N LYS A 216 -3.52 10.67 18.15
CA LYS A 216 -2.76 10.96 19.39
C LYS A 216 -2.61 9.74 20.27
N ALA A 217 -3.67 8.95 20.45
CA ALA A 217 -3.62 7.73 21.24
C ALA A 217 -2.63 6.70 20.65
N ARG A 218 -2.59 6.57 19.32
CA ARG A 218 -1.64 5.71 18.60
C ARG A 218 -0.21 6.23 18.73
N LEU A 219 0.02 7.52 18.53
CA LEU A 219 1.33 8.15 18.69
C LEU A 219 1.88 7.95 20.11
N ALA A 220 1.02 8.06 21.14
CA ALA A 220 1.43 7.89 22.52
C ALA A 220 1.96 6.49 22.83
N ARG A 221 1.45 5.46 22.15
CA ARG A 221 1.85 4.06 22.35
C ARG A 221 3.14 3.66 21.63
N ILE A 222 3.67 4.46 20.72
CA ILE A 222 4.90 4.15 20.00
C ILE A 222 6.00 3.81 21.00
N ILE A 223 6.60 2.64 20.86
CA ILE A 223 7.77 2.23 21.62
C ILE A 223 9.01 2.75 20.90
N VAL A 224 9.79 3.61 21.55
CA VAL A 224 10.99 4.22 20.99
C VAL A 224 12.28 3.55 21.43
N ALA A 225 12.26 2.96 22.62
CA ALA A 225 13.42 2.34 23.25
C ALA A 225 12.99 1.43 24.39
N TYR A 226 13.96 0.77 25.02
CA TYR A 226 13.81 0.10 26.30
C TYR A 226 14.76 0.72 27.33
N ASP A 227 14.33 0.73 28.59
CA ASP A 227 15.17 1.17 29.69
C ASP A 227 16.20 0.07 30.10
N TYR A 228 17.09 0.38 31.03
CA TYR A 228 18.09 -0.58 31.51
C TYR A 228 17.48 -1.82 32.18
N ASP A 229 16.23 -1.78 32.60
CA ASP A 229 15.51 -2.89 33.20
C ASP A 229 14.67 -3.69 32.15
N GLY A 230 14.72 -3.26 30.88
CA GLY A 230 14.04 -3.89 29.75
C GLY A 230 12.58 -3.48 29.58
N ASN A 231 12.10 -2.46 30.28
CA ASN A 231 10.75 -1.93 30.12
C ASN A 231 10.67 -1.02 28.89
N PRO A 232 9.54 -1.00 28.15
CA PRO A 232 9.38 -0.13 27.00
C PRO A 232 9.30 1.34 27.42
N VAL A 233 9.94 2.21 26.65
CA VAL A 233 9.81 3.66 26.73
C VAL A 233 9.04 4.13 25.53
N THR A 234 8.01 4.97 25.75
CA THR A 234 7.07 5.40 24.71
C THR A 234 7.24 6.86 24.32
N ALA A 235 6.72 7.22 23.16
CA ALA A 235 6.61 8.61 22.71
C ALA A 235 5.76 9.46 23.67
N GLY A 236 4.75 8.86 24.30
CA GLY A 236 3.94 9.51 25.34
C GLY A 236 4.78 9.92 26.55
N GLN A 237 5.69 9.06 27.03
CA GLN A 237 6.60 9.37 28.14
C GLN A 237 7.61 10.46 27.76
N LEU A 238 8.01 10.55 26.49
CA LEU A 238 8.85 11.64 25.97
C LEU A 238 8.09 12.96 25.79
N LYS A 239 6.76 12.95 25.99
CA LYS A 239 5.87 14.12 25.80
C LYS A 239 5.89 14.70 24.37
N ALA A 240 6.12 13.85 23.36
CA ALA A 240 6.24 14.25 21.97
C ALA A 240 4.88 14.33 21.24
N VAL A 241 3.84 13.69 21.76
CA VAL A 241 2.57 13.44 21.06
C VAL A 241 1.89 14.73 20.56
N GLY A 242 1.81 15.77 21.38
CA GLY A 242 1.15 17.02 20.99
C GLY A 242 1.85 17.71 19.82
N SER A 243 3.17 17.77 19.84
CA SER A 243 3.97 18.39 18.76
C SER A 243 3.92 17.56 17.47
N MET A 244 3.98 16.23 17.58
CA MET A 244 3.80 15.34 16.44
C MET A 244 2.41 15.49 15.82
N ALA A 245 1.35 15.55 16.63
CA ALA A 245 -0.02 15.76 16.18
C ALA A 245 -0.19 17.14 15.51
N ALA A 246 0.47 18.19 16.01
CA ALA A 246 0.47 19.49 15.38
C ALA A 246 1.08 19.48 13.97
N LEU A 247 2.19 18.76 13.78
CA LEU A 247 2.80 18.55 12.45
C LEU A 247 1.88 17.75 11.52
N LEU A 248 1.11 16.81 12.05
CA LEU A 248 0.24 15.92 11.29
C LEU A 248 -1.20 16.45 11.13
N LYS A 249 -1.50 17.64 11.63
CA LYS A 249 -2.87 18.19 11.68
C LYS A 249 -3.55 18.19 10.32
N ASP A 250 -2.87 18.66 9.30
CA ASP A 250 -3.42 18.71 7.94
C ASP A 250 -3.21 17.39 7.20
N ALA A 251 -2.10 16.70 7.46
CA ALA A 251 -1.76 15.43 6.82
C ALA A 251 -2.77 14.31 7.10
N ILE A 252 -3.50 14.34 8.22
CA ILE A 252 -4.52 13.33 8.55
C ILE A 252 -5.76 13.40 7.66
N ARG A 253 -5.97 14.50 6.95
CA ARG A 253 -7.14 14.72 6.08
C ARG A 253 -6.86 14.21 4.67
N PRO A 254 -7.80 13.44 4.05
CA PRO A 254 -7.64 12.92 2.70
C PRO A 254 -7.54 14.02 1.63
N ASN A 255 -6.83 13.73 0.57
CA ASN A 255 -6.67 14.60 -0.59
C ASN A 255 -7.64 14.19 -1.70
N LEU A 256 -8.28 15.17 -2.34
CA LEU A 256 -9.15 15.00 -3.50
C LEU A 256 -8.43 15.49 -4.76
N ILE A 257 -8.40 14.65 -5.78
CA ILE A 257 -7.96 14.92 -7.15
C ILE A 257 -8.91 14.26 -8.15
N GLN A 258 -8.53 14.17 -9.40
CA GLN A 258 -9.32 13.61 -10.49
C GLN A 258 -8.53 12.64 -11.36
N THR A 259 -9.23 11.85 -12.15
CA THR A 259 -8.61 11.09 -13.25
C THR A 259 -8.57 11.93 -14.54
N LEU A 260 -7.90 11.43 -15.58
CA LEU A 260 -7.94 12.03 -16.93
C LEU A 260 -9.37 12.24 -17.43
N GLU A 261 -10.31 11.41 -17.04
CA GLU A 261 -11.73 11.50 -17.42
C GLU A 261 -12.61 12.10 -16.29
N HIS A 262 -11.98 12.83 -15.36
CA HIS A 262 -12.64 13.60 -14.30
C HIS A 262 -13.37 12.79 -13.22
N THR A 263 -13.15 11.48 -13.14
CA THR A 263 -13.64 10.68 -12.02
C THR A 263 -12.93 11.13 -10.75
N PRO A 264 -13.66 11.39 -9.64
CA PRO A 264 -13.04 11.79 -8.38
C PRO A 264 -12.13 10.70 -7.81
N ALA A 265 -10.99 11.10 -7.27
CA ALA A 265 -10.05 10.21 -6.59
C ALA A 265 -9.61 10.79 -5.25
N LEU A 266 -9.68 10.00 -4.20
CA LEU A 266 -9.11 10.29 -2.90
C LEU A 266 -7.74 9.62 -2.79
N VAL A 267 -6.71 10.42 -2.57
CA VAL A 267 -5.34 9.93 -2.43
C VAL A 267 -4.83 10.28 -1.04
N HIS A 268 -4.44 9.29 -0.25
CA HIS A 268 -4.05 9.55 1.13
C HIS A 268 -3.21 8.42 1.74
N GLY A 269 -2.01 8.77 2.20
CA GLY A 269 -1.03 7.84 2.76
C GLY A 269 -0.43 6.88 1.75
N GLY A 270 0.68 6.25 2.09
CA GLY A 270 1.40 5.40 1.14
C GLY A 270 2.31 4.35 1.78
N PRO A 271 1.84 3.56 2.79
CA PRO A 271 2.68 2.56 3.42
C PRO A 271 3.05 1.46 2.43
N PHE A 272 4.30 0.96 2.51
CA PHE A 272 4.74 -0.16 1.68
C PHE A 272 4.08 -1.48 2.11
N ALA A 273 3.72 -2.32 1.14
CA ALA A 273 3.01 -3.57 1.38
C ALA A 273 3.91 -4.75 1.77
N ASN A 274 5.22 -4.63 1.61
CA ASN A 274 6.18 -5.67 2.01
C ASN A 274 6.72 -5.48 3.43
N ILE A 275 6.36 -4.40 4.12
CA ILE A 275 6.83 -4.08 5.47
C ILE A 275 5.76 -3.45 6.36
N ALA A 276 4.71 -2.89 5.76
CA ALA A 276 3.54 -2.33 6.42
C ALA A 276 2.28 -2.87 5.73
N HIS A 277 1.10 -2.33 6.05
CA HIS A 277 -0.16 -2.89 5.54
C HIS A 277 -0.48 -2.52 4.07
N GLY A 278 0.28 -1.62 3.45
CA GLY A 278 0.26 -1.44 1.99
C GLY A 278 -1.02 -0.89 1.36
N CYS A 279 -1.83 -0.16 2.12
CA CYS A 279 -3.13 0.35 1.70
C CYS A 279 -3.23 1.85 1.98
N ASN A 280 -4.10 2.55 1.26
CA ASN A 280 -4.45 3.92 1.58
C ASN A 280 -5.15 4.02 2.94
N SER A 281 -5.39 5.24 3.41
CA SER A 281 -5.91 5.45 4.77
C SER A 281 -7.34 4.93 4.96
N VAL A 282 -7.64 4.57 6.20
CA VAL A 282 -9.01 4.26 6.67
C VAL A 282 -9.93 5.47 6.46
N ARG A 283 -9.46 6.68 6.76
CA ARG A 283 -10.24 7.91 6.57
C ARG A 283 -10.65 8.12 5.11
N ALA A 284 -9.72 7.97 4.16
CA ALA A 284 -10.04 8.11 2.74
C ALA A 284 -11.06 7.06 2.29
N THR A 285 -10.88 5.80 2.66
CA THR A 285 -11.80 4.73 2.27
C THR A 285 -13.19 4.89 2.89
N ARG A 286 -13.27 5.21 4.19
CA ARG A 286 -14.57 5.46 4.86
C ARG A 286 -15.29 6.67 4.29
N THR A 287 -14.58 7.77 4.06
CA THR A 287 -15.16 8.97 3.47
C THR A 287 -15.66 8.69 2.05
N ALA A 288 -14.89 7.97 1.24
CA ALA A 288 -15.31 7.55 -0.09
C ALA A 288 -16.60 6.73 -0.07
N LEU A 289 -16.72 5.77 0.86
CA LEU A 289 -17.92 4.93 1.03
C LEU A 289 -19.17 5.73 1.39
N LYS A 290 -19.02 6.86 2.09
CA LYS A 290 -20.13 7.76 2.44
C LYS A 290 -20.50 8.72 1.30
N LEU A 291 -19.60 8.94 0.36
CA LEU A 291 -19.78 9.91 -0.73
C LEU A 291 -20.26 9.28 -2.04
N ALA A 292 -19.99 8.02 -2.28
CA ALA A 292 -20.25 7.36 -3.56
C ALA A 292 -20.95 6.01 -3.39
N ASP A 293 -21.63 5.57 -4.47
CA ASP A 293 -22.28 4.25 -4.51
C ASP A 293 -21.25 3.13 -4.69
N TYR A 294 -20.12 3.44 -5.31
CA TYR A 294 -19.02 2.50 -5.58
C TYR A 294 -17.67 3.12 -5.22
N VAL A 295 -16.88 2.39 -4.44
CA VAL A 295 -15.51 2.77 -4.08
C VAL A 295 -14.57 1.71 -4.62
N ILE A 296 -13.60 2.14 -5.44
CA ILE A 296 -12.60 1.27 -6.03
C ILE A 296 -11.27 1.62 -5.39
N THR A 297 -10.67 0.66 -4.70
CA THR A 297 -9.40 0.86 -4.00
C THR A 297 -8.44 -0.26 -4.34
N GLU A 298 -7.16 -0.08 -4.02
CA GLU A 298 -6.13 -1.09 -4.28
C GLU A 298 -5.31 -1.42 -3.03
N ALA A 299 -4.64 -2.56 -3.09
CA ALA A 299 -3.61 -2.96 -2.14
C ALA A 299 -2.27 -3.19 -2.85
N GLY A 300 -1.16 -2.89 -2.18
CA GLY A 300 0.18 -2.94 -2.77
C GLY A 300 0.66 -4.34 -3.10
N PHE A 301 1.47 -4.49 -4.14
CA PHE A 301 2.02 -5.76 -4.62
C PHE A 301 0.95 -6.81 -4.98
N GLY A 302 1.28 -8.10 -4.82
CA GLY A 302 0.37 -9.20 -5.08
C GLY A 302 -0.63 -9.46 -3.96
N ALA A 303 -1.63 -10.29 -4.25
CA ALA A 303 -2.70 -10.61 -3.32
C ALA A 303 -2.22 -11.35 -2.07
N ASP A 304 -1.11 -12.07 -2.15
CA ASP A 304 -0.47 -12.74 -1.03
C ASP A 304 0.12 -11.78 0.02
N LEU A 305 0.42 -10.54 -0.36
CA LEU A 305 0.91 -9.49 0.53
C LEU A 305 -0.13 -8.39 0.74
N GLY A 306 -0.47 -7.66 -0.32
CA GLY A 306 -1.31 -6.47 -0.20
C GLY A 306 -2.75 -6.79 0.12
N ALA A 307 -3.39 -7.71 -0.61
CA ALA A 307 -4.79 -8.06 -0.33
C ALA A 307 -4.93 -8.76 1.02
N GLU A 308 -4.02 -9.66 1.38
CA GLU A 308 -4.01 -10.29 2.70
C GLU A 308 -4.02 -9.23 3.81
N LYS A 309 -3.10 -8.24 3.75
CA LYS A 309 -3.01 -7.17 4.75
C LYS A 309 -4.20 -6.20 4.71
N PHE A 310 -4.74 -5.92 3.53
CA PHE A 310 -5.97 -5.15 3.40
C PHE A 310 -7.12 -5.82 4.16
N LEU A 311 -7.27 -7.13 3.99
CA LEU A 311 -8.35 -7.92 4.58
C LEU A 311 -8.10 -8.20 6.07
N ASP A 312 -6.91 -8.66 6.45
CA ASP A 312 -6.60 -9.08 7.81
C ASP A 312 -6.12 -7.96 8.74
N ILE A 313 -5.65 -6.83 8.21
CA ILE A 313 -5.24 -5.68 9.02
C ILE A 313 -6.24 -4.54 8.87
N LYS A 314 -6.35 -3.93 7.68
CA LYS A 314 -7.17 -2.73 7.47
C LYS A 314 -8.65 -2.99 7.68
N CYS A 315 -9.22 -4.02 7.04
CA CYS A 315 -10.64 -4.35 7.18
C CYS A 315 -10.98 -4.78 8.60
N ARG A 316 -10.12 -5.58 9.24
CA ARG A 316 -10.27 -5.99 10.64
C ARG A 316 -10.36 -4.78 11.57
N MET A 317 -9.38 -3.86 11.50
CA MET A 317 -9.30 -2.70 12.39
C MET A 317 -10.39 -1.67 12.14
N ALA A 318 -10.77 -1.47 10.88
CA ALA A 318 -11.72 -0.43 10.47
C ALA A 318 -13.17 -0.94 10.32
N GLY A 319 -13.42 -2.24 10.50
CA GLY A 319 -14.76 -2.82 10.30
C GLY A 319 -15.24 -2.76 8.84
N LEU A 320 -14.32 -2.67 7.88
CA LEU A 320 -14.64 -2.64 6.45
C LEU A 320 -14.96 -4.04 5.93
N LYS A 321 -15.87 -4.12 4.97
CA LYS A 321 -16.29 -5.38 4.35
C LYS A 321 -16.31 -5.21 2.83
N PRO A 322 -15.33 -5.75 2.11
CA PRO A 322 -15.33 -5.70 0.65
C PRO A 322 -16.53 -6.46 0.05
N ASP A 323 -17.13 -5.88 -0.98
CA ASP A 323 -18.25 -6.48 -1.71
C ASP A 323 -17.77 -7.34 -2.88
N ALA A 324 -16.67 -6.97 -3.51
CA ALA A 324 -16.01 -7.72 -4.58
C ALA A 324 -14.50 -7.48 -4.59
N ILE A 325 -13.77 -8.42 -5.16
CA ILE A 325 -12.32 -8.31 -5.41
C ILE A 325 -12.06 -8.47 -6.91
N VAL A 326 -11.31 -7.54 -7.49
CA VAL A 326 -10.79 -7.65 -8.86
C VAL A 326 -9.34 -8.09 -8.78
N LEU A 327 -9.04 -9.26 -9.36
CA LEU A 327 -7.70 -9.84 -9.39
C LEU A 327 -7.09 -9.65 -10.77
N VAL A 328 -6.09 -8.78 -10.85
CA VAL A 328 -5.38 -8.45 -12.09
C VAL A 328 -4.29 -9.48 -12.38
N ALA A 329 -4.25 -9.97 -13.59
CA ALA A 329 -3.19 -10.78 -14.14
C ALA A 329 -2.78 -10.27 -15.53
N THR A 330 -1.65 -10.73 -16.03
CA THR A 330 -1.21 -10.52 -17.41
C THR A 330 -0.74 -11.84 -18.02
N VAL A 331 -0.95 -12.02 -19.30
CA VAL A 331 -0.40 -13.18 -20.03
C VAL A 331 1.11 -13.26 -19.85
N ARG A 332 1.79 -12.12 -19.87
CA ARG A 332 3.25 -12.03 -19.65
C ARG A 332 3.66 -12.56 -18.29
N ALA A 333 2.96 -12.16 -17.22
CA ALA A 333 3.26 -12.63 -15.86
C ALA A 333 3.03 -14.15 -15.73
N LEU A 334 1.97 -14.66 -16.33
CA LEU A 334 1.69 -16.10 -16.31
C LEU A 334 2.75 -16.91 -17.09
N LYS A 335 3.16 -16.43 -18.27
CA LYS A 335 4.28 -17.05 -19.02
C LYS A 335 5.61 -16.99 -18.25
N TYR A 336 5.88 -15.86 -17.58
CA TYR A 336 7.07 -15.73 -16.72
C TYR A 336 7.06 -16.76 -15.59
N ASN A 337 5.93 -16.92 -14.91
CA ASN A 337 5.72 -17.97 -13.90
C ASN A 337 5.81 -19.38 -14.48
N GLY A 338 5.60 -19.56 -15.77
CA GLY A 338 5.81 -20.80 -16.53
C GLY A 338 7.23 -21.03 -17.03
N GLY A 339 8.18 -20.13 -16.67
CA GLY A 339 9.60 -20.26 -16.97
C GLY A 339 10.08 -19.57 -18.24
N VAL A 340 9.27 -18.71 -18.87
CA VAL A 340 9.68 -17.93 -20.05
C VAL A 340 10.59 -16.77 -19.63
N ALA A 341 11.69 -16.58 -20.36
CA ALA A 341 12.60 -15.46 -20.14
C ALA A 341 11.93 -14.12 -20.46
N LYS A 342 12.34 -13.04 -19.77
CA LYS A 342 11.75 -11.70 -19.94
C LYS A 342 11.77 -11.20 -21.39
N THR A 343 12.81 -11.55 -22.16
CA THR A 343 12.99 -11.15 -23.56
C THR A 343 11.94 -11.76 -24.48
N ASP A 344 11.36 -12.90 -24.11
CA ASP A 344 10.53 -13.75 -24.96
C ASP A 344 9.04 -13.69 -24.59
N LEU A 345 8.66 -12.88 -23.58
CA LEU A 345 7.29 -12.76 -23.08
C LEU A 345 6.29 -12.22 -24.12
N GLY A 346 6.76 -11.53 -25.15
CA GLY A 346 5.93 -11.04 -26.25
C GLY A 346 5.55 -12.09 -27.30
N THR A 347 6.14 -13.29 -27.25
CA THR A 347 5.86 -14.37 -28.20
C THR A 347 4.80 -15.30 -27.62
N GLU A 348 3.82 -15.73 -28.46
CA GLU A 348 2.81 -16.71 -28.03
C GLU A 348 3.46 -17.97 -27.47
N ASN A 349 3.02 -18.39 -26.30
CA ASN A 349 3.45 -19.65 -25.68
C ASN A 349 2.40 -20.19 -24.71
N VAL A 350 1.39 -20.86 -25.26
CA VAL A 350 0.28 -21.44 -24.51
C VAL A 350 0.75 -22.53 -23.52
N GLU A 351 1.80 -23.31 -23.88
CA GLU A 351 2.30 -24.36 -22.99
C GLU A 351 2.99 -23.77 -21.73
N ALA A 352 3.75 -22.70 -21.89
CA ALA A 352 4.31 -21.98 -20.74
C ALA A 352 3.21 -21.31 -19.91
N LEU A 353 2.20 -20.75 -20.56
CA LEU A 353 1.03 -20.18 -19.90
C LEU A 353 0.32 -21.23 -19.03
N LYS A 354 0.08 -22.43 -19.55
CA LYS A 354 -0.48 -23.57 -18.81
C LYS A 354 0.35 -23.95 -17.58
N LYS A 355 1.66 -23.87 -17.68
CA LYS A 355 2.55 -24.13 -16.54
C LYS A 355 2.51 -23.04 -15.49
N GLY A 356 2.39 -21.77 -15.90
CA GLY A 356 2.43 -20.62 -14.99
C GLY A 356 1.09 -20.23 -14.39
N ILE A 357 -0.03 -20.68 -14.97
CA ILE A 357 -1.38 -20.31 -14.51
C ILE A 357 -1.69 -20.77 -13.09
N VAL A 358 -0.93 -21.72 -12.56
CA VAL A 358 -1.03 -22.19 -11.17
C VAL A 358 -0.77 -21.08 -10.15
N ASN A 359 -0.04 -20.03 -10.53
CA ASN A 359 0.12 -18.84 -9.69
C ASN A 359 -1.21 -18.10 -9.56
N LEU A 360 -1.91 -17.87 -10.67
CA LEU A 360 -3.24 -17.27 -10.67
C LEU A 360 -4.25 -18.14 -9.90
N GLU A 361 -4.20 -19.46 -10.09
CA GLU A 361 -5.05 -20.41 -9.35
C GLU A 361 -4.89 -20.25 -7.84
N LYS A 362 -3.67 -20.20 -7.35
CA LYS A 362 -3.40 -20.02 -5.92
C LYS A 362 -3.94 -18.68 -5.40
N HIS A 363 -3.80 -17.61 -6.15
CA HIS A 363 -4.36 -16.30 -5.76
C HIS A 363 -5.89 -16.31 -5.76
N ILE A 364 -6.55 -16.93 -6.71
CA ILE A 364 -8.02 -17.11 -6.72
C ILE A 364 -8.45 -17.87 -5.46
N GLU A 365 -7.85 -19.02 -5.18
CA GLU A 365 -8.13 -19.82 -3.98
C GLU A 365 -7.93 -19.02 -2.69
N ASN A 366 -6.84 -18.27 -2.60
CA ASN A 366 -6.55 -17.44 -1.44
C ASN A 366 -7.64 -16.40 -1.19
N LEU A 367 -8.06 -15.68 -2.22
CA LEU A 367 -9.09 -14.64 -2.10
C LEU A 367 -10.47 -15.23 -1.81
N GLN A 368 -10.80 -16.39 -2.38
CA GLN A 368 -12.06 -17.09 -2.09
C GLN A 368 -12.19 -17.51 -0.62
N LYS A 369 -11.08 -17.76 0.08
CA LYS A 369 -11.08 -18.08 1.53
C LYS A 369 -11.69 -16.98 2.38
N TYR A 370 -11.59 -15.73 1.95
CA TYR A 370 -12.18 -14.58 2.63
C TYR A 370 -13.69 -14.42 2.40
N GLY A 371 -14.29 -15.25 1.55
CA GLY A 371 -15.74 -15.24 1.29
C GLY A 371 -16.21 -14.07 0.42
N VAL A 372 -15.33 -13.40 -0.28
CA VAL A 372 -15.62 -12.27 -1.17
C VAL A 372 -15.64 -12.76 -2.62
N PRO A 373 -16.64 -12.37 -3.44
CA PRO A 373 -16.65 -12.69 -4.87
C PRO A 373 -15.42 -12.16 -5.60
N VAL A 374 -14.83 -12.97 -6.48
CA VAL A 374 -13.61 -12.64 -7.24
C VAL A 374 -13.93 -12.50 -8.72
N VAL A 375 -13.53 -11.38 -9.30
CA VAL A 375 -13.51 -11.13 -10.74
C VAL A 375 -12.06 -11.08 -11.18
N VAL A 376 -11.63 -12.00 -12.03
CA VAL A 376 -10.30 -11.97 -12.63
C VAL A 376 -10.33 -11.07 -13.87
N THR A 377 -9.33 -10.22 -14.00
CA THR A 377 -9.14 -9.43 -15.22
C THR A 377 -7.75 -9.63 -15.78
N LEU A 378 -7.66 -9.79 -17.10
CA LEU A 378 -6.38 -9.69 -17.81
C LEU A 378 -6.19 -8.24 -18.29
N ASN A 379 -5.13 -7.61 -17.82
CA ASN A 379 -4.62 -6.37 -18.41
C ASN A 379 -3.94 -6.75 -19.74
N ARG A 380 -4.69 -6.53 -20.84
CA ARG A 380 -4.30 -7.00 -22.18
C ARG A 380 -3.17 -6.18 -22.76
N PHE A 381 -2.20 -6.86 -23.36
CA PHE A 381 -1.16 -6.28 -24.20
C PHE A 381 -1.39 -6.64 -25.66
N ILE A 382 -0.94 -5.79 -26.57
CA ILE A 382 -1.10 -5.99 -28.02
C ILE A 382 -0.46 -7.30 -28.52
N THR A 383 0.48 -7.85 -27.77
CA THR A 383 1.17 -9.11 -28.10
C THR A 383 0.44 -10.36 -27.59
N ASP A 384 -0.63 -10.21 -26.83
CA ASP A 384 -1.37 -11.35 -26.28
C ASP A 384 -2.23 -11.98 -27.39
N SER A 385 -2.09 -13.28 -27.60
CA SER A 385 -2.84 -13.99 -28.63
C SER A 385 -4.25 -14.40 -28.16
N ASP A 386 -5.16 -14.56 -29.12
CA ASP A 386 -6.52 -15.01 -28.82
C ASP A 386 -6.55 -16.39 -28.14
N ALA A 387 -5.61 -17.27 -28.48
CA ALA A 387 -5.50 -18.58 -27.85
C ALA A 387 -5.09 -18.48 -26.38
N GLU A 388 -4.14 -17.58 -26.05
CA GLU A 388 -3.72 -17.32 -24.67
C GLU A 388 -4.88 -16.71 -23.86
N LEU A 389 -5.57 -15.72 -24.41
CA LEU A 389 -6.71 -15.07 -23.74
C LEU A 389 -7.86 -16.04 -23.48
N ALA A 390 -8.23 -16.86 -24.48
CA ALA A 390 -9.29 -17.86 -24.36
C ALA A 390 -8.97 -18.90 -23.28
N TYR A 391 -7.72 -19.37 -23.23
CA TYR A 391 -7.29 -20.35 -22.24
C TYR A 391 -7.43 -19.81 -20.81
N VAL A 392 -6.98 -18.58 -20.54
CA VAL A 392 -7.09 -17.97 -19.20
C VAL A 392 -8.55 -17.78 -18.81
N LYS A 393 -9.40 -17.34 -19.72
CA LYS A 393 -10.84 -17.17 -19.47
C LYS A 393 -11.48 -18.50 -19.04
N GLU A 394 -11.33 -19.56 -19.85
CA GLU A 394 -11.88 -20.88 -19.55
C GLU A 394 -11.37 -21.41 -18.21
N PHE A 395 -10.09 -21.21 -17.93
CA PHE A 395 -9.48 -21.61 -16.66
C PHE A 395 -10.13 -20.90 -15.47
N CYS A 396 -10.25 -19.57 -15.50
CA CYS A 396 -10.86 -18.78 -14.42
C CYS A 396 -12.30 -19.18 -14.13
N GLU A 397 -13.10 -19.32 -15.19
CA GLU A 397 -14.50 -19.75 -15.10
C GLU A 397 -14.61 -21.17 -14.48
N SER A 398 -13.69 -22.08 -14.83
CA SER A 398 -13.62 -23.42 -14.23
C SER A 398 -13.30 -23.41 -12.73
N LYS A 399 -12.68 -22.34 -12.23
CA LYS A 399 -12.35 -22.14 -10.81
C LYS A 399 -13.41 -21.33 -10.04
N GLY A 400 -14.54 -21.04 -10.69
CA GLY A 400 -15.64 -20.29 -10.08
C GLY A 400 -15.37 -18.79 -9.93
N ALA A 401 -14.40 -18.24 -10.62
CA ALA A 401 -14.11 -16.81 -10.71
C ALA A 401 -14.74 -16.23 -11.98
N ASP A 402 -15.37 -15.07 -11.87
CA ASP A 402 -15.79 -14.30 -13.04
C ASP A 402 -14.56 -13.78 -13.78
N PHE A 403 -14.70 -13.54 -15.08
CA PHE A 403 -13.56 -13.11 -15.91
C PHE A 403 -14.00 -12.04 -16.91
N GLU A 404 -13.13 -11.03 -17.11
CA GLU A 404 -13.25 -10.05 -18.19
C GLU A 404 -11.89 -9.43 -18.54
N LEU A 405 -11.74 -8.94 -19.78
CA LEU A 405 -10.56 -8.25 -20.24
C LEU A 405 -10.55 -6.77 -19.80
N SER A 406 -9.36 -6.21 -19.68
CA SER A 406 -9.12 -4.79 -19.43
C SER A 406 -8.16 -4.23 -20.47
N GLU A 407 -8.57 -3.18 -21.16
CA GLU A 407 -7.78 -2.44 -22.15
C GLU A 407 -7.66 -0.95 -21.77
N VAL A 408 -7.74 -0.66 -20.47
CA VAL A 408 -7.80 0.71 -19.93
C VAL A 408 -6.51 1.50 -20.17
N TRP A 409 -5.37 0.85 -20.31
CA TRP A 409 -4.13 1.55 -20.60
C TRP A 409 -4.22 2.30 -21.93
N GLU A 410 -4.76 1.68 -22.96
CA GLU A 410 -4.86 2.23 -24.32
C GLU A 410 -6.11 3.10 -24.50
N PHE A 411 -7.26 2.68 -23.96
CA PHE A 411 -8.56 3.28 -24.22
C PHE A 411 -9.20 3.97 -23.01
N GLY A 412 -8.48 4.13 -21.89
CA GLY A 412 -9.03 4.77 -20.69
C GLY A 412 -10.28 4.04 -20.19
N GLY A 413 -11.27 4.81 -19.73
CA GLY A 413 -12.52 4.26 -19.24
C GLY A 413 -13.30 3.43 -20.25
N GLU A 414 -13.21 3.74 -21.54
CA GLU A 414 -13.85 2.96 -22.61
C GLU A 414 -13.33 1.51 -22.64
N GLY A 415 -12.01 1.33 -22.49
CA GLY A 415 -11.37 0.02 -22.41
C GLY A 415 -11.71 -0.78 -21.15
N GLY A 416 -12.37 -0.15 -20.17
CA GLY A 416 -12.81 -0.76 -18.92
C GLY A 416 -14.29 -1.08 -18.81
N ILE A 417 -15.12 -0.70 -19.81
CA ILE A 417 -16.59 -0.85 -19.74
C ILE A 417 -17.01 -2.30 -19.57
N ALA A 418 -16.41 -3.23 -20.29
CA ALA A 418 -16.73 -4.65 -20.17
C ALA A 418 -16.43 -5.17 -18.75
N LEU A 419 -15.25 -4.83 -18.21
CA LEU A 419 -14.88 -5.17 -16.83
C LEU A 419 -15.82 -4.52 -15.82
N ALA A 420 -16.18 -3.24 -15.99
CA ALA A 420 -17.10 -2.54 -15.10
C ALA A 420 -18.49 -3.22 -15.08
N LYS A 421 -19.01 -3.61 -16.22
CA LYS A 421 -20.28 -4.37 -16.32
C LYS A 421 -20.18 -5.72 -15.62
N LYS A 422 -19.06 -6.43 -15.78
CA LYS A 422 -18.84 -7.71 -15.09
C LYS A 422 -18.80 -7.55 -13.58
N VAL A 423 -18.12 -6.51 -13.08
CA VAL A 423 -18.08 -6.20 -11.64
C VAL A 423 -19.46 -5.85 -11.11
N LEU A 424 -20.24 -5.03 -11.85
CA LEU A 424 -21.61 -4.68 -11.47
C LEU A 424 -22.51 -5.93 -11.42
N ASP A 425 -22.42 -6.79 -12.44
CA ASP A 425 -23.16 -8.06 -12.47
C ASP A 425 -22.80 -8.96 -11.27
N THR A 426 -21.51 -9.04 -10.94
CA THR A 426 -21.04 -9.78 -9.77
C THR A 426 -21.61 -9.21 -8.47
N LEU A 427 -21.61 -7.89 -8.31
CA LEU A 427 -22.15 -7.20 -7.13
C LEU A 427 -23.67 -7.41 -6.96
N GLU A 428 -24.41 -7.51 -8.08
CA GLU A 428 -25.85 -7.75 -8.07
C GLU A 428 -26.21 -9.23 -7.78
N ASN A 429 -25.46 -10.17 -8.35
CA ASN A 429 -25.79 -11.59 -8.34
C ASN A 429 -25.06 -12.43 -7.29
N LYS A 430 -23.94 -11.92 -6.73
CA LYS A 430 -23.14 -12.62 -5.71
C LYS A 430 -23.05 -11.78 -4.45
N LYS A 431 -23.29 -12.39 -3.32
CA LYS A 431 -23.20 -11.72 -2.02
C LYS A 431 -21.85 -12.01 -1.37
N SER A 432 -21.18 -10.96 -0.91
CA SER A 432 -20.00 -11.10 -0.07
C SER A 432 -20.37 -11.64 1.32
N ASN A 433 -19.62 -12.63 1.77
CA ASN A 433 -19.65 -13.14 3.14
C ASN A 433 -18.25 -13.02 3.74
N PHE A 434 -17.76 -11.79 3.76
CA PHE A 434 -16.39 -11.48 4.19
C PHE A 434 -16.10 -11.97 5.61
N LYS A 435 -14.97 -12.63 5.75
CA LYS A 435 -14.39 -13.06 7.03
C LYS A 435 -12.87 -12.92 6.97
N VAL A 436 -12.26 -12.60 8.09
CA VAL A 436 -10.80 -12.59 8.26
C VAL A 436 -10.22 -14.00 8.27
N LEU A 437 -8.94 -14.13 7.97
CA LEU A 437 -8.27 -15.44 7.90
C LEU A 437 -8.11 -16.12 9.27
N TYR A 438 -7.90 -15.35 10.32
CA TYR A 438 -7.62 -15.83 11.67
C TYR A 438 -8.28 -14.97 12.74
N GLU A 439 -8.54 -15.60 13.90
CA GLU A 439 -9.08 -14.93 15.07
C GLU A 439 -8.00 -14.17 15.86
N ASP A 440 -8.41 -13.08 16.52
CA ASP A 440 -7.50 -12.27 17.34
C ASP A 440 -6.92 -13.05 18.53
N SER A 441 -7.65 -14.05 19.03
CA SER A 441 -7.27 -14.88 20.17
C SER A 441 -6.12 -15.86 19.94
N LEU A 442 -5.74 -16.10 18.67
CA LEU A 442 -4.58 -16.93 18.37
C LEU A 442 -3.29 -16.26 18.82
N SER A 443 -2.27 -17.05 19.19
CA SER A 443 -0.93 -16.54 19.44
C SER A 443 -0.32 -15.93 18.17
N ILE A 444 0.70 -15.10 18.32
CA ILE A 444 1.40 -14.51 17.17
C ILE A 444 1.96 -15.60 16.25
N CYS A 445 2.57 -16.64 16.82
CA CYS A 445 3.08 -17.76 16.03
C CYS A 445 1.98 -18.50 15.26
N GLU A 446 0.82 -18.75 15.87
CA GLU A 446 -0.31 -19.39 15.19
C GLU A 446 -0.85 -18.54 14.04
N LYS A 447 -0.90 -17.20 14.19
CA LYS A 447 -1.28 -16.27 13.12
C LYS A 447 -0.29 -16.32 11.96
N ILE A 448 1.01 -16.28 12.26
CA ILE A 448 2.10 -16.40 11.27
C ILE A 448 1.98 -17.72 10.50
N GLU A 449 1.82 -18.83 11.22
CA GLU A 449 1.69 -20.15 10.60
C GLU A 449 0.47 -20.25 9.70
N LYS A 450 -0.65 -19.66 10.12
CA LYS A 450 -1.88 -19.67 9.33
C LYS A 450 -1.71 -18.92 8.01
N ILE A 451 -1.12 -17.73 8.05
CA ILE A 451 -0.79 -16.97 6.83
C ILE A 451 0.16 -17.77 5.93
N ALA A 452 1.26 -18.26 6.49
CA ALA A 452 2.28 -18.97 5.74
C ALA A 452 1.74 -20.25 5.07
N LYS A 453 0.97 -21.04 5.79
CA LYS A 453 0.41 -22.30 5.28
C LYS A 453 -0.75 -22.08 4.31
N GLU A 454 -1.71 -21.24 4.68
CA GLU A 454 -2.94 -21.09 3.90
C GLU A 454 -2.78 -20.14 2.71
N ILE A 455 -2.04 -19.04 2.85
CA ILE A 455 -1.87 -18.05 1.79
C ILE A 455 -0.65 -18.36 0.92
N TYR A 456 0.50 -18.67 1.54
CA TYR A 456 1.73 -18.91 0.78
C TYR A 456 1.88 -20.35 0.27
N GLY A 457 1.27 -21.32 0.94
CA GLY A 457 1.43 -22.75 0.61
C GLY A 457 2.63 -23.40 1.30
N ALA A 458 3.17 -22.79 2.36
CA ALA A 458 4.25 -23.33 3.16
C ALA A 458 3.85 -24.64 3.88
N GLY A 459 4.79 -25.55 4.01
CA GLY A 459 4.62 -26.78 4.82
C GLY A 459 4.97 -26.58 6.29
N SER A 460 5.89 -25.67 6.59
CA SER A 460 6.37 -25.38 7.94
C SER A 460 6.82 -23.94 8.10
N VAL A 461 6.90 -23.52 9.37
CA VAL A 461 7.46 -22.23 9.77
C VAL A 461 8.51 -22.46 10.84
N THR A 462 9.66 -21.83 10.68
CA THR A 462 10.74 -21.84 11.68
C THR A 462 11.07 -20.41 12.13
N TYR A 463 11.69 -20.29 13.27
CA TYR A 463 12.00 -19.00 13.89
C TYR A 463 13.46 -18.96 14.30
N ASP A 464 14.18 -17.92 13.91
CA ASP A 464 15.50 -17.65 14.47
C ASP A 464 15.36 -17.36 15.98
N PRO A 465 16.36 -17.68 16.81
CA PRO A 465 16.28 -17.46 18.26
C PRO A 465 15.93 -16.02 18.65
N ALA A 466 16.43 -15.03 17.90
CA ALA A 466 16.12 -13.63 18.13
C ALA A 466 14.64 -13.31 17.87
N ALA A 467 14.08 -13.85 16.79
CA ALA A 467 12.66 -13.68 16.44
C ALA A 467 11.75 -14.31 17.49
N LYS A 468 12.09 -15.52 17.92
CA LYS A 468 11.31 -16.22 18.97
C LYS A 468 11.28 -15.43 20.27
N LYS A 469 12.45 -14.97 20.74
CA LYS A 469 12.57 -14.14 21.94
C LYS A 469 11.80 -12.82 21.81
N ALA A 470 11.84 -12.19 20.64
CA ALA A 470 11.09 -10.97 20.39
C ALA A 470 9.57 -11.20 20.46
N ILE A 471 9.06 -12.29 19.86
CA ILE A 471 7.63 -12.65 19.91
C ILE A 471 7.20 -12.90 21.35
N GLU A 472 7.96 -13.66 22.13
CA GLU A 472 7.69 -13.92 23.55
C GLU A 472 7.60 -12.60 24.35
N LYS A 473 8.52 -11.67 24.10
CA LYS A 473 8.51 -10.33 24.72
C LYS A 473 7.28 -9.51 24.31
N ILE A 474 6.92 -9.52 23.04
CA ILE A 474 5.74 -8.81 22.52
C ILE A 474 4.46 -9.34 23.17
N GLU A 475 4.32 -10.65 23.29
CA GLU A 475 3.16 -11.28 23.96
C GLU A 475 3.13 -10.95 25.45
N ALA A 476 4.27 -10.97 26.14
CA ALA A 476 4.40 -10.55 27.54
C ALA A 476 4.03 -9.08 27.78
N LEU A 477 4.21 -8.21 26.78
CA LEU A 477 3.79 -6.81 26.82
C LEU A 477 2.29 -6.60 26.55
N GLY A 478 1.54 -7.67 26.30
CA GLY A 478 0.08 -7.63 26.09
C GLY A 478 -0.36 -7.44 24.65
N PHE A 479 0.51 -7.65 23.65
CA PHE A 479 0.22 -7.50 22.23
C PHE A 479 -0.10 -8.83 21.52
N SER A 480 -0.59 -9.84 22.22
CA SER A 480 -0.96 -11.13 21.60
C SER A 480 -2.13 -11.02 20.63
N ASN A 481 -3.07 -10.10 20.88
CA ASN A 481 -4.33 -9.97 20.12
C ASN A 481 -4.23 -9.15 18.84
N VAL A 482 -3.07 -8.55 18.55
CA VAL A 482 -2.91 -7.73 17.35
C VAL A 482 -2.68 -8.59 16.11
N PRO A 483 -3.06 -8.11 14.90
CA PRO A 483 -2.77 -8.83 13.67
C PRO A 483 -1.28 -8.85 13.34
N VAL A 484 -0.90 -9.72 12.43
CA VAL A 484 0.47 -9.89 11.95
C VAL A 484 0.63 -9.31 10.56
N CYS A 485 1.68 -8.52 10.38
CA CYS A 485 2.14 -7.99 9.11
C CYS A 485 3.38 -8.79 8.66
N MET A 486 3.20 -9.71 7.71
CA MET A 486 4.31 -10.48 7.15
C MET A 486 5.15 -9.61 6.21
N ALA A 487 6.42 -9.46 6.53
CA ALA A 487 7.40 -8.78 5.68
C ALA A 487 8.17 -9.83 4.86
N LYS A 488 7.83 -9.94 3.59
CA LYS A 488 8.30 -10.97 2.65
C LYS A 488 8.64 -10.33 1.29
N ASN A 489 9.44 -10.98 0.47
CA ASN A 489 9.61 -10.55 -0.91
C ASN A 489 8.26 -10.58 -1.66
N GLN A 490 8.11 -9.75 -2.67
CA GLN A 490 6.88 -9.61 -3.45
C GLN A 490 6.80 -10.51 -4.69
N TYR A 491 7.90 -11.15 -5.10
CA TYR A 491 8.01 -11.80 -6.41
C TYR A 491 7.59 -13.27 -6.42
N SER A 492 7.38 -13.87 -5.27
CA SER A 492 6.99 -15.26 -5.12
C SER A 492 6.01 -15.43 -3.96
N LEU A 493 5.21 -16.47 -4.00
CA LEU A 493 4.44 -16.94 -2.84
C LEU A 493 5.37 -17.40 -1.70
N SER A 494 6.55 -17.92 -2.03
CA SER A 494 7.59 -18.27 -1.06
C SER A 494 8.38 -17.04 -0.57
N ASP A 495 9.13 -17.18 0.51
CA ASP A 495 10.16 -16.24 0.94
C ASP A 495 11.43 -16.29 0.06
N ASP A 496 11.55 -17.29 -0.80
CA ASP A 496 12.55 -17.40 -1.85
C ASP A 496 11.99 -16.89 -3.19
N GLN A 497 12.45 -15.73 -3.64
CA GLN A 497 11.98 -15.06 -4.85
C GLN A 497 12.25 -15.83 -6.14
N THR A 498 13.10 -16.87 -6.11
CA THR A 498 13.41 -17.70 -7.29
C THR A 498 12.37 -18.78 -7.53
N LYS A 499 11.53 -19.08 -6.54
CA LYS A 499 10.47 -20.08 -6.63
C LYS A 499 9.23 -19.49 -7.29
N LEU A 500 9.13 -19.61 -8.60
CA LEU A 500 8.01 -19.09 -9.39
C LEU A 500 6.81 -20.05 -9.40
N GLY A 501 5.67 -19.58 -9.93
CA GLY A 501 4.46 -20.38 -10.06
C GLY A 501 3.74 -20.59 -8.74
N ARG A 502 3.56 -21.83 -8.35
CA ARG A 502 2.89 -22.23 -7.10
C ARG A 502 3.79 -23.15 -6.29
N PRO A 503 4.79 -22.61 -5.60
CA PRO A 503 5.58 -23.41 -4.67
C PRO A 503 4.72 -23.93 -3.52
N GLU A 504 4.96 -25.17 -3.10
CA GLU A 504 4.23 -25.83 -2.00
C GLU A 504 5.19 -26.57 -1.07
N GLY A 505 4.80 -26.75 0.19
CA GLY A 505 5.53 -27.55 1.17
C GLY A 505 6.88 -26.98 1.62
N PHE A 506 7.24 -25.77 1.21
CA PHE A 506 8.49 -25.12 1.62
C PHE A 506 8.43 -24.66 3.07
N ASN A 507 9.59 -24.36 3.65
CA ASN A 507 9.70 -23.77 4.97
C ASN A 507 9.79 -22.24 4.86
N VAL A 508 9.02 -21.53 5.67
CA VAL A 508 9.18 -20.07 5.88
C VAL A 508 9.96 -19.87 7.17
N ASN A 509 11.05 -19.12 7.10
CA ASN A 509 11.85 -18.79 8.28
C ASN A 509 11.62 -17.34 8.72
N ILE A 510 11.19 -17.14 9.96
CA ILE A 510 11.05 -15.82 10.58
C ILE A 510 12.38 -15.45 11.21
N ARG A 511 13.05 -14.44 10.66
CA ARG A 511 14.37 -13.98 11.11
C ARG A 511 14.29 -12.98 12.25
N GLU A 512 13.31 -12.07 12.16
CA GLU A 512 13.11 -10.99 13.11
C GLU A 512 11.62 -10.76 13.32
N ALA A 513 11.26 -10.22 14.46
CA ALA A 513 9.92 -9.72 14.72
C ALA A 513 10.01 -8.47 15.61
N TYR A 514 9.09 -7.53 15.39
CA TYR A 514 8.94 -6.37 16.25
C TYR A 514 7.49 -5.90 16.29
N ILE A 515 7.16 -5.16 17.34
CA ILE A 515 5.83 -4.55 17.51
C ILE A 515 5.83 -3.13 16.96
N SER A 516 4.89 -2.85 16.06
CA SER A 516 4.49 -1.49 15.68
C SER A 516 3.32 -1.09 16.58
N ALA A 517 3.65 -0.71 17.82
CA ALA A 517 2.67 -0.60 18.90
C ALA A 517 1.63 0.51 18.66
N GLY A 518 2.04 1.61 18.04
CA GLY A 518 1.12 2.68 17.67
C GLY A 518 0.20 2.30 16.52
N ALA A 519 0.73 1.62 15.50
CA ALA A 519 -0.07 1.09 14.40
C ALA A 519 -0.98 -0.06 14.86
N GLY A 520 -0.52 -0.88 15.81
CA GLY A 520 -1.28 -1.98 16.38
C GLY A 520 -1.14 -3.30 15.61
N PHE A 521 0.05 -3.62 15.08
CA PHE A 521 0.36 -4.92 14.48
C PHE A 521 1.80 -5.34 14.75
N VAL A 522 2.03 -6.65 14.71
CA VAL A 522 3.38 -7.24 14.76
C VAL A 522 3.91 -7.38 13.35
N VAL A 523 5.16 -6.96 13.13
CA VAL A 523 5.87 -7.20 11.88
C VAL A 523 6.74 -8.44 12.04
N ALA A 524 6.55 -9.44 11.18
CA ALA A 524 7.34 -10.67 11.13
C ALA A 524 8.13 -10.70 9.82
N ILE A 525 9.46 -10.67 9.95
CA ILE A 525 10.38 -10.53 8.80
C ILE A 525 10.92 -11.91 8.42
N THR A 526 10.77 -12.27 7.15
CA THR A 526 11.27 -13.55 6.62
C THR A 526 12.59 -13.32 5.93
N GLY A 527 12.91 -12.84 4.97
CA GLY A 527 14.17 -12.68 4.25
C GLY A 527 14.88 -11.36 4.55
N THR A 528 15.67 -10.89 3.62
CA THR A 528 16.27 -9.55 3.67
C THR A 528 15.28 -8.54 3.14
N ILE A 529 14.70 -7.75 4.03
CA ILE A 529 13.75 -6.68 3.69
C ILE A 529 14.45 -5.33 3.79
N MET A 530 14.36 -4.55 2.72
CA MET A 530 14.98 -3.24 2.62
C MET A 530 14.02 -2.16 3.11
N THR A 531 14.29 -1.59 4.29
CA THR A 531 13.55 -0.44 4.83
C THR A 531 14.12 0.90 4.38
N MET A 532 15.33 0.90 3.83
CA MET A 532 15.94 2.04 3.13
C MET A 532 16.48 1.53 1.79
N PRO A 533 15.70 1.64 0.70
CA PRO A 533 16.17 1.26 -0.64
C PRO A 533 17.37 2.09 -1.09
N GLY A 534 18.16 1.55 -1.98
CA GLY A 534 19.22 2.30 -2.65
C GLY A 534 18.81 2.69 -4.06
N LEU A 535 19.41 3.71 -4.62
CA LEU A 535 19.29 4.03 -6.03
C LEU A 535 19.89 2.90 -6.88
N PRO A 536 19.26 2.55 -8.03
CA PRO A 536 19.81 1.57 -8.97
C PRO A 536 21.02 2.13 -9.73
N LYS A 537 21.67 1.28 -10.53
CA LYS A 537 22.83 1.69 -11.34
C LYS A 537 22.50 2.83 -12.31
N LYS A 538 21.28 2.86 -12.84
CA LYS A 538 20.72 3.95 -13.65
C LYS A 538 19.41 4.37 -12.99
N PRO A 539 19.42 5.38 -12.14
CA PRO A 539 18.21 5.87 -11.51
C PRO A 539 17.36 6.68 -12.49
N ALA A 540 16.05 6.66 -12.27
CA ALA A 540 15.12 7.50 -13.05
C ALA A 540 15.48 9.00 -12.98
N ALA A 541 16.09 9.41 -11.87
CA ALA A 541 16.59 10.77 -11.68
C ALA A 541 17.51 11.28 -12.79
N GLU A 542 18.21 10.41 -13.52
CA GLU A 542 19.07 10.82 -14.67
C GLU A 542 18.26 11.31 -15.87
N MET A 543 16.98 10.96 -15.96
CA MET A 543 16.11 11.27 -17.09
C MET A 543 15.11 12.40 -16.80
N ILE A 544 14.94 12.76 -15.53
CA ILE A 544 13.99 13.78 -15.10
C ILE A 544 14.63 15.16 -15.26
N ASP A 545 13.94 16.07 -15.95
CA ASP A 545 14.40 17.45 -16.18
C ASP A 545 13.22 18.42 -16.18
N VAL A 546 13.50 19.72 -16.24
CA VAL A 546 12.53 20.80 -16.34
C VAL A 546 12.83 21.61 -17.58
N GLU A 547 11.91 21.62 -18.53
CA GLU A 547 11.96 22.40 -19.74
C GLU A 547 10.90 23.52 -19.73
N GLY A 548 11.31 24.75 -19.45
CA GLY A 548 10.37 25.84 -19.18
C GLY A 548 9.59 25.59 -17.90
N ASP A 549 8.28 25.45 -18.01
CA ASP A 549 7.36 25.15 -16.90
C ASP A 549 6.97 23.67 -16.86
N ARG A 550 7.52 22.84 -17.73
CA ARG A 550 7.16 21.41 -17.83
C ARG A 550 8.24 20.52 -17.28
N ILE A 551 7.82 19.52 -16.53
CA ILE A 551 8.67 18.42 -16.12
C ILE A 551 8.70 17.38 -17.23
N THR A 552 9.89 16.89 -17.55
CA THR A 552 10.10 15.82 -18.54
C THR A 552 10.74 14.62 -17.88
N GLY A 553 10.61 13.44 -18.49
CA GLY A 553 11.22 12.21 -18.00
C GLY A 553 10.61 11.61 -16.72
N LEU A 554 9.52 12.14 -16.22
CA LEU A 554 8.79 11.62 -15.09
C LEU A 554 7.80 10.52 -15.54
N PHE A 555 8.31 9.39 -16.05
CA PHE A 555 7.60 8.24 -16.64
C PHE A 555 6.97 8.42 -18.04
#